data_bddbb1fb7096618ee2dd08e4e5edf186
#
_entry.id   bddbb1fb7096618ee2dd08e4e5edf186
#
_cell.length_a   1.000
_cell.length_b   1.000
_cell.length_c   1.000
_cell.angle_alpha   90.00
_cell.angle_beta   90.00
_cell.angle_gamma   90.00
#
_symmetry.space_group_name_H-M   'P 1'
#
loop_
_entity.id
_entity.type
_entity.pdbx_description
1 polymer ?
#
loop_
_entity_poly.entity_id
_entity_poly.type
_entity_poly.pdbx_seq_one_letter_code
_entity_poly.pdbx_strand_id
1 'polypeptide(L)'
;MGIGVYSSVKRSNLMGIDLPAPAKHIRLTSHHPIDGVGCAPPIRWGAADAAQRGPVIGTTTHRNQRNVIGSHSGSYGVYRALAVAAKSLTRGHRPDLTNTSPTDLVGPHPQWSDADRIVSMDPWGAVVADVYKAFLGDGYDIRPTIAVTKAHIDLPEIREAIAAGRLAADGKFLLANGSAVVTKAAIEPVWWLPGVARRFKVSEADLRRALFEETGGMYPELVTRGDLEVLLPPVGGQTVYVFGDPRDLANPDVTLTARVHDECNGSDVFGSDICTCRPYLTHAIEECIRGAQAGGVGLVVYCRKEGRALGEVTKFLVYNARKRQLGGDSATNYFLRTECVAGVQDMRFQELMPDVLHWLGVRRIHRLVSMSNMKYDAIVGSGIEVGARVKIPEGLVPADARVEIDAKKAAGYFTDGDIPDAEHLIATKGRSL
;
A
#
# COMPACT_ATOMS: atom_id res chain seq x y z
N MET A 1 -44.64 -20.21 -3.98
CA MET A 1 -43.29 -19.90 -4.32
C MET A 1 -43.26 -18.45 -4.80
N GLY A 2 -43.30 -17.52 -3.86
CA GLY A 2 -43.46 -16.11 -4.19
C GLY A 2 -42.10 -15.42 -4.17
N ILE A 3 -41.70 -14.91 -5.31
CA ILE A 3 -40.62 -13.91 -5.41
C ILE A 3 -41.24 -12.63 -4.85
N GLY A 4 -40.86 -12.30 -3.61
CA GLY A 4 -41.27 -11.07 -2.98
C GLY A 4 -40.72 -9.87 -3.75
N VAL A 5 -41.63 -9.14 -4.40
CA VAL A 5 -41.32 -7.83 -5.00
C VAL A 5 -41.07 -6.87 -3.84
N TYR A 6 -39.82 -6.46 -3.63
CA TYR A 6 -39.51 -5.41 -2.69
C TYR A 6 -40.12 -4.10 -3.16
N SER A 7 -41.06 -3.58 -2.37
CA SER A 7 -41.63 -2.25 -2.57
C SER A 7 -40.53 -1.20 -2.54
N SER A 8 -40.61 -0.30 -3.51
CA SER A 8 -39.75 0.88 -3.61
C SER A 8 -39.83 1.70 -2.35
N VAL A 9 -38.80 1.65 -1.52
CA VAL A 9 -38.59 2.65 -0.46
C VAL A 9 -38.43 4.00 -1.17
N LYS A 10 -39.31 4.95 -0.82
CA LYS A 10 -39.23 6.32 -1.35
C LYS A 10 -37.83 6.85 -1.12
N ARG A 11 -37.13 7.18 -2.20
CA ARG A 11 -35.84 7.85 -2.17
C ARG A 11 -36.03 9.21 -1.50
N SER A 12 -35.58 9.36 -0.27
CA SER A 12 -35.45 10.69 0.33
C SER A 12 -34.35 11.43 -0.46
N ASN A 13 -34.69 12.62 -0.97
CA ASN A 13 -33.72 13.52 -1.61
C ASN A 13 -32.70 13.98 -0.58
N LEU A 14 -31.66 13.18 -0.36
CA LEU A 14 -30.52 13.55 0.44
C LEU A 14 -29.69 14.58 -0.34
N MET A 15 -29.66 15.81 0.15
CA MET A 15 -28.88 16.94 -0.40
C MET A 15 -29.26 17.45 -1.79
N GLY A 16 -30.48 17.19 -2.30
CA GLY A 16 -30.87 17.67 -3.65
C GLY A 16 -30.07 17.08 -4.80
N ILE A 17 -29.29 16.01 -4.55
CA ILE A 17 -28.56 15.29 -5.55
C ILE A 17 -29.46 14.20 -6.11
N ASP A 18 -29.78 14.25 -7.41
CA ASP A 18 -30.46 13.17 -8.09
C ASP A 18 -29.47 12.01 -8.27
N LEU A 19 -29.41 11.15 -7.25
CA LEU A 19 -28.52 9.98 -7.31
C LEU A 19 -29.01 9.04 -8.40
N PRO A 20 -28.15 8.63 -9.35
CA PRO A 20 -28.49 7.63 -10.35
C PRO A 20 -28.95 6.34 -9.67
N ALA A 21 -29.60 5.48 -10.42
CA ALA A 21 -29.97 4.15 -9.94
C ALA A 21 -28.76 3.49 -9.25
N PRO A 22 -28.95 2.83 -8.10
CA PRO A 22 -27.84 2.27 -7.35
C PRO A 22 -27.00 1.37 -8.26
N ALA A 23 -25.70 1.66 -8.32
CA ALA A 23 -24.78 0.81 -9.05
C ALA A 23 -24.78 -0.58 -8.40
N LYS A 24 -24.82 -1.61 -9.24
CA LYS A 24 -24.71 -2.98 -8.79
C LYS A 24 -23.24 -3.29 -8.57
N HIS A 25 -22.79 -3.19 -7.34
CA HIS A 25 -21.41 -3.48 -6.98
C HIS A 25 -21.33 -4.37 -5.73
N ILE A 26 -20.26 -5.12 -5.65
CA ILE A 26 -19.87 -5.85 -4.44
C ILE A 26 -18.53 -5.29 -4.01
N ARG A 27 -18.45 -4.86 -2.76
CA ARG A 27 -17.18 -4.68 -2.08
C ARG A 27 -16.86 -5.94 -1.29
N LEU A 28 -15.70 -6.51 -1.54
CA LEU A 28 -15.17 -7.59 -0.73
C LEU A 28 -14.54 -6.97 0.53
N THR A 29 -15.18 -7.11 1.69
CA THR A 29 -14.77 -6.41 2.90
C THR A 29 -15.03 -7.26 4.15
N SER A 30 -14.27 -7.01 5.19
CA SER A 30 -14.48 -7.54 6.53
C SER A 30 -15.64 -6.87 7.30
N HIS A 31 -16.22 -5.79 6.77
CA HIS A 31 -17.32 -5.09 7.42
C HIS A 31 -18.64 -5.76 7.14
N HIS A 32 -19.43 -5.93 8.19
CA HIS A 32 -20.76 -6.54 8.09
C HIS A 32 -21.77 -5.53 7.52
N PRO A 33 -22.72 -5.96 6.65
CA PRO A 33 -23.87 -5.14 6.34
C PRO A 33 -24.69 -4.89 7.61
N ILE A 34 -25.23 -3.69 7.71
CA ILE A 34 -26.12 -3.34 8.80
C ILE A 34 -27.53 -3.73 8.40
N ASP A 35 -28.21 -4.42 9.31
CA ASP A 35 -29.62 -4.78 9.12
C ASP A 35 -30.47 -3.55 8.88
N GLY A 36 -31.28 -3.55 7.82
CA GLY A 36 -32.25 -2.51 7.52
C GLY A 36 -31.75 -1.34 6.69
N VAL A 37 -30.51 -1.29 6.30
CA VAL A 37 -29.98 -0.29 5.36
C VAL A 37 -30.30 -0.75 3.91
N GLY A 38 -30.91 0.14 3.13
CA GLY A 38 -31.27 -0.10 1.73
C GLY A 38 -30.05 -0.37 0.80
N CYS A 39 -30.29 -0.33 -0.48
CA CYS A 39 -29.20 -0.50 -1.45
C CYS A 39 -28.09 0.50 -1.23
N ALA A 40 -26.84 0.05 -1.34
CA ALA A 40 -25.68 0.93 -1.28
C ALA A 40 -25.79 2.04 -2.36
N PRO A 41 -25.45 3.29 -2.01
CA PRO A 41 -25.43 4.35 -3.00
C PRO A 41 -24.40 4.05 -4.11
N PRO A 42 -24.66 4.56 -5.33
CA PRO A 42 -23.77 4.30 -6.46
C PRO A 42 -22.41 4.93 -6.22
N ILE A 43 -21.38 4.23 -6.71
CA ILE A 43 -20.02 4.73 -6.75
C ILE A 43 -19.71 5.17 -8.17
N ARG A 44 -19.18 6.38 -8.32
CA ARG A 44 -18.64 6.91 -9.58
C ARG A 44 -17.15 7.02 -9.46
N TRP A 45 -16.46 5.95 -9.79
CA TRP A 45 -14.99 5.98 -9.75
C TRP A 45 -14.47 7.03 -10.74
N GLY A 46 -13.54 7.89 -10.28
CA GLY A 46 -13.03 9.01 -11.08
C GLY A 46 -13.83 10.31 -10.99
N ALA A 47 -14.90 10.40 -10.19
CA ALA A 47 -15.56 11.69 -9.97
C ALA A 47 -14.62 12.65 -9.21
N ALA A 48 -14.61 13.93 -9.63
CA ALA A 48 -13.75 14.96 -9.05
C ALA A 48 -14.22 15.44 -7.68
N ASP A 49 -15.51 15.31 -7.40
CA ASP A 49 -16.15 15.71 -6.14
C ASP A 49 -16.50 14.46 -5.33
N ALA A 50 -16.19 14.49 -4.03
CA ALA A 50 -16.45 13.41 -3.11
C ALA A 50 -17.94 13.05 -3.03
N ALA A 51 -18.83 14.04 -3.01
CA ALA A 51 -20.28 13.80 -2.96
C ALA A 51 -20.77 13.10 -4.23
N GLN A 52 -20.21 13.45 -5.40
CA GLN A 52 -20.53 12.80 -6.69
C GLN A 52 -19.91 11.41 -6.79
N ARG A 53 -18.73 11.22 -6.18
CA ARG A 53 -18.03 9.94 -6.11
C ARG A 53 -18.87 8.89 -5.39
N GLY A 54 -19.59 9.30 -4.39
CA GLY A 54 -20.33 8.43 -3.49
C GLY A 54 -19.41 7.69 -2.49
N PRO A 55 -19.97 7.23 -1.35
CA PRO A 55 -19.21 6.51 -0.35
C PRO A 55 -18.83 5.11 -0.83
N VAL A 56 -17.59 4.70 -0.58
CA VAL A 56 -17.19 3.31 -0.72
C VAL A 56 -17.70 2.55 0.49
N ILE A 57 -18.86 1.92 0.33
CA ILE A 57 -19.50 1.14 1.37
C ILE A 57 -19.17 -0.32 1.16
N GLY A 58 -18.66 -0.95 2.24
CA GLY A 58 -18.47 -2.37 2.16
C GLY A 58 -19.77 -3.08 2.26
N THR A 59 -20.35 -3.66 1.17
CA THR A 59 -21.16 -4.82 1.36
C THR A 59 -21.99 -5.35 0.24
N THR A 60 -22.36 -6.58 0.42
CA THR A 60 -23.57 -7.18 -0.10
C THR A 60 -24.78 -6.72 0.72
N THR A 61 -25.81 -6.22 0.06
CA THR A 61 -26.97 -5.56 0.65
C THR A 61 -28.04 -6.50 1.20
N HIS A 62 -27.83 -7.82 1.17
CA HIS A 62 -28.79 -8.79 1.67
C HIS A 62 -28.19 -9.68 2.76
N ARG A 63 -28.99 -9.98 3.80
CA ARG A 63 -28.63 -10.88 4.91
C ARG A 63 -28.04 -12.22 4.47
N ASN A 64 -28.50 -12.73 3.32
CA ASN A 64 -28.11 -14.04 2.81
C ASN A 64 -26.98 -13.96 1.78
N GLN A 65 -26.49 -12.77 1.44
CA GLN A 65 -25.31 -12.63 0.60
C GLN A 65 -24.08 -12.65 1.47
N ARG A 66 -23.15 -13.52 1.09
CA ARG A 66 -21.90 -13.66 1.82
C ARG A 66 -21.09 -12.40 1.72
N ASN A 67 -20.70 -11.87 2.87
CA ASN A 67 -19.68 -10.88 2.95
C ASN A 67 -18.38 -11.49 2.48
N VAL A 68 -17.87 -11.04 1.35
CA VAL A 68 -16.67 -11.61 0.78
C VAL A 68 -15.49 -10.94 1.43
N ILE A 69 -14.77 -11.71 2.21
CA ILE A 69 -13.59 -11.25 2.94
C ILE A 69 -12.38 -11.52 2.06
N GLY A 70 -11.72 -10.47 1.59
CA GLY A 70 -10.44 -10.61 0.90
C GLY A 70 -9.39 -11.24 1.80
N SER A 71 -8.44 -11.96 1.24
CA SER A 71 -7.52 -12.83 1.95
C SER A 71 -6.72 -12.15 3.07
N HIS A 72 -6.47 -10.85 3.00
CA HIS A 72 -5.71 -10.10 4.01
C HIS A 72 -6.55 -9.26 4.95
N SER A 73 -7.67 -8.73 4.53
CA SER A 73 -8.67 -8.25 5.47
C SER A 73 -9.36 -9.41 6.19
N GLY A 74 -9.20 -10.62 5.70
CA GLY A 74 -9.70 -11.85 6.30
C GLY A 74 -9.28 -12.03 7.75
N SER A 75 -8.03 -11.78 8.11
CA SER A 75 -7.56 -11.90 9.49
C SER A 75 -8.26 -10.91 10.43
N TYR A 76 -8.39 -9.63 10.05
CA TYR A 76 -9.12 -8.65 10.85
C TYR A 76 -10.62 -8.94 10.92
N GLY A 77 -11.22 -9.46 9.84
CA GLY A 77 -12.59 -9.93 9.83
C GLY A 77 -12.81 -11.09 10.79
N VAL A 78 -11.87 -12.02 10.90
CA VAL A 78 -11.90 -13.12 11.87
C VAL A 78 -11.78 -12.59 13.30
N TYR A 79 -10.84 -11.67 13.59
CA TYR A 79 -10.73 -11.05 14.91
C TYR A 79 -12.03 -10.31 15.30
N ARG A 80 -12.64 -9.56 14.37
CA ARG A 80 -13.94 -8.95 14.61
C ARG A 80 -15.02 -9.99 14.90
N ALA A 81 -15.10 -11.06 14.15
CA ALA A 81 -16.06 -12.13 14.37
C ALA A 81 -15.88 -12.79 15.75
N LEU A 82 -14.64 -13.03 16.16
CA LEU A 82 -14.30 -13.53 17.50
C LEU A 82 -14.72 -12.55 18.58
N ALA A 83 -14.45 -11.26 18.41
CA ALA A 83 -14.85 -10.23 19.36
C ALA A 83 -16.37 -10.14 19.52
N VAL A 84 -17.13 -10.27 18.43
CA VAL A 84 -18.60 -10.34 18.47
C VAL A 84 -19.08 -11.62 19.15
N ALA A 85 -18.50 -12.78 18.83
CA ALA A 85 -18.85 -14.06 19.45
C ALA A 85 -18.55 -14.07 20.94
N ALA A 86 -17.42 -13.48 21.34
CA ALA A 86 -17.01 -13.33 22.74
C ALA A 86 -17.77 -12.22 23.48
N LYS A 87 -18.70 -11.54 22.82
CA LYS A 87 -19.48 -10.42 23.39
C LYS A 87 -18.64 -9.21 23.84
N SER A 88 -17.39 -9.10 23.39
CA SER A 88 -16.53 -7.93 23.63
C SER A 88 -16.77 -6.80 22.62
N LEU A 89 -17.47 -7.09 21.51
CA LEU A 89 -17.90 -6.12 20.52
C LEU A 89 -19.37 -6.33 20.19
N THR A 90 -20.15 -5.26 20.26
CA THR A 90 -21.55 -5.28 19.80
C THR A 90 -21.59 -5.33 18.27
N ARG A 91 -22.35 -6.29 17.69
CA ARG A 91 -22.46 -6.49 16.25
C ARG A 91 -22.85 -5.21 15.49
N GLY A 92 -23.79 -4.44 16.04
CA GLY A 92 -24.29 -3.18 15.47
C GLY A 92 -23.47 -1.96 15.84
N HIS A 93 -22.30 -2.13 16.48
CA HIS A 93 -21.46 -0.98 16.83
C HIS A 93 -21.08 -0.19 15.58
N ARG A 94 -21.26 1.12 15.66
CA ARG A 94 -20.82 2.08 14.65
C ARG A 94 -19.68 2.90 15.21
N PRO A 95 -18.68 3.26 14.38
CA PRO A 95 -17.61 4.12 14.83
C PRO A 95 -18.17 5.51 15.18
N ASP A 96 -17.73 6.06 16.29
CA ASP A 96 -17.82 7.49 16.54
C ASP A 96 -16.62 8.14 15.81
N LEU A 97 -16.93 8.91 14.79
CA LEU A 97 -15.92 9.61 13.99
C LEU A 97 -15.70 11.06 14.41
N THR A 98 -16.22 11.46 15.59
CA THR A 98 -15.98 12.79 16.17
C THR A 98 -14.49 13.00 16.44
N ASN A 99 -13.95 14.12 15.98
CA ASN A 99 -12.52 14.47 16.10
C ASN A 99 -11.54 13.48 15.45
N THR A 100 -11.99 12.76 14.42
CA THR A 100 -11.12 11.84 13.65
C THR A 100 -10.65 12.42 12.32
N SER A 101 -10.98 13.66 12.03
CA SER A 101 -10.58 14.37 10.81
C SER A 101 -9.06 14.34 10.62
N PRO A 102 -8.57 14.34 9.37
CA PRO A 102 -7.14 14.33 9.08
C PRO A 102 -6.41 15.51 9.72
N THR A 103 -5.22 15.26 10.29
CA THR A 103 -4.35 16.34 10.82
C THR A 103 -3.80 17.25 9.73
N ASP A 104 -3.65 16.71 8.54
CA ASP A 104 -3.28 17.44 7.33
C ASP A 104 -4.17 16.95 6.17
N LEU A 105 -4.71 17.87 5.40
CA LEU A 105 -5.50 17.54 4.23
C LEU A 105 -4.58 17.20 3.05
N VAL A 106 -4.86 16.08 2.40
CA VAL A 106 -4.25 15.69 1.13
C VAL A 106 -5.30 15.91 0.05
N GLY A 107 -4.93 16.65 -0.99
CA GLY A 107 -5.81 16.90 -2.13
C GLY A 107 -6.98 17.84 -1.86
N PRO A 108 -8.01 17.81 -2.73
CA PRO A 108 -8.06 16.99 -3.94
C PRO A 108 -7.02 17.37 -5.00
N HIS A 109 -6.50 16.38 -5.69
CA HIS A 109 -5.56 16.56 -6.79
C HIS A 109 -6.18 16.17 -8.14
N PRO A 110 -5.78 16.77 -9.28
CA PRO A 110 -6.33 16.42 -10.60
C PRO A 110 -6.26 14.92 -10.94
N GLN A 111 -5.25 14.21 -10.41
CA GLN A 111 -5.08 12.77 -10.59
C GLN A 111 -6.24 11.95 -10.01
N TRP A 112 -6.98 12.47 -9.02
CA TRP A 112 -8.08 11.77 -8.38
C TRP A 112 -9.30 11.59 -9.28
N SER A 113 -9.48 12.47 -10.25
CA SER A 113 -10.55 12.40 -11.25
C SER A 113 -10.21 11.58 -12.49
N ASP A 114 -9.00 11.03 -12.57
CA ASP A 114 -8.61 10.10 -13.62
C ASP A 114 -8.80 8.66 -13.12
N ALA A 115 -9.84 7.99 -13.63
CA ALA A 115 -10.24 6.65 -13.19
C ALA A 115 -9.16 5.58 -13.40
N ASP A 116 -8.17 5.83 -14.26
CA ASP A 116 -7.11 4.88 -14.55
C ASP A 116 -5.80 5.15 -13.76
N ARG A 117 -5.69 6.33 -13.14
CA ARG A 117 -4.51 6.67 -12.34
C ARG A 117 -4.54 6.13 -10.92
N ILE A 118 -5.72 6.02 -10.32
CA ILE A 118 -5.89 5.50 -8.97
C ILE A 118 -6.98 4.43 -9.03
N VAL A 119 -6.56 3.17 -9.03
CA VAL A 119 -7.45 2.00 -9.13
C VAL A 119 -7.38 1.10 -7.89
N SER A 120 -6.39 1.31 -7.01
CA SER A 120 -6.11 0.44 -5.87
C SER A 120 -6.31 1.11 -4.51
N MET A 121 -6.90 2.29 -4.45
CA MET A 121 -7.25 2.97 -3.20
C MET A 121 -8.39 3.97 -3.42
N ASP A 122 -9.14 4.30 -2.37
CA ASP A 122 -10.14 5.36 -2.42
C ASP A 122 -9.51 6.72 -2.11
N PRO A 123 -9.39 7.63 -3.08
CA PRO A 123 -8.80 8.95 -2.83
C PRO A 123 -9.49 9.75 -1.72
N TRP A 124 -10.80 9.58 -1.56
CA TRP A 124 -11.62 10.28 -0.59
C TRP A 124 -11.70 9.58 0.78
N GLY A 125 -10.94 8.50 0.96
CA GLY A 125 -11.01 7.65 2.14
C GLY A 125 -10.69 8.35 3.47
N ALA A 126 -10.02 9.51 3.45
CA ALA A 126 -9.67 10.26 4.66
C ALA A 126 -10.77 11.21 5.15
N VAL A 127 -11.71 11.62 4.29
CA VAL A 127 -12.71 12.66 4.59
C VAL A 127 -14.13 12.11 4.78
N VAL A 128 -14.25 10.84 5.08
CA VAL A 128 -15.52 10.11 5.21
C VAL A 128 -16.44 10.73 6.24
N ALA A 129 -15.91 11.12 7.41
CA ALA A 129 -16.70 11.66 8.50
C ALA A 129 -17.40 12.98 8.14
N ASP A 130 -16.73 13.82 7.36
CA ASP A 130 -17.23 15.15 7.00
C ASP A 130 -18.14 15.08 5.77
N VAL A 131 -17.68 14.44 4.70
CA VAL A 131 -18.36 14.41 3.40
C VAL A 131 -19.61 13.53 3.42
N TYR A 132 -19.57 12.41 4.12
CA TYR A 132 -20.65 11.42 4.13
C TYR A 132 -21.48 11.41 5.42
N LYS A 133 -21.46 12.52 6.17
CA LYS A 133 -22.17 12.66 7.45
C LYS A 133 -23.67 12.32 7.34
N ALA A 134 -24.33 12.70 6.24
CA ALA A 134 -25.74 12.37 6.00
C ALA A 134 -25.97 10.86 5.88
N PHE A 135 -25.13 10.16 5.13
CA PHE A 135 -25.21 8.70 4.99
C PHE A 135 -24.94 7.99 6.32
N LEU A 136 -24.00 8.48 7.12
CA LEU A 136 -23.75 7.96 8.47
C LEU A 136 -24.99 8.16 9.37
N GLY A 137 -25.65 9.32 9.26
CA GLY A 137 -26.91 9.61 9.96
C GLY A 137 -28.06 8.69 9.56
N ASP A 138 -28.14 8.35 8.28
CA ASP A 138 -29.14 7.40 7.74
C ASP A 138 -28.81 5.94 8.05
N GLY A 139 -27.71 5.68 8.69
CA GLY A 139 -27.39 4.35 9.18
C GLY A 139 -26.43 3.54 8.33
N TYR A 140 -25.81 4.10 7.30
CA TYR A 140 -24.77 3.39 6.55
C TYR A 140 -23.50 3.21 7.37
N ASP A 141 -22.92 2.02 7.36
CA ASP A 141 -21.62 1.76 7.99
C ASP A 141 -20.50 2.12 7.02
N ILE A 142 -20.21 3.40 6.94
CA ILE A 142 -19.12 3.94 6.12
C ILE A 142 -17.93 4.18 7.03
N ARG A 143 -16.78 3.62 6.65
CA ARG A 143 -15.56 3.76 7.44
C ARG A 143 -14.46 4.39 6.61
N PRO A 144 -13.62 5.24 7.22
CA PRO A 144 -12.43 5.74 6.56
C PRO A 144 -11.55 4.58 6.07
N THR A 145 -11.04 4.70 4.86
CA THR A 145 -10.01 3.81 4.32
C THR A 145 -8.61 4.43 4.40
N ILE A 146 -8.55 5.71 4.74
CA ILE A 146 -7.33 6.46 4.97
C ILE A 146 -7.48 7.24 6.27
N ALA A 147 -6.41 7.27 7.07
CA ALA A 147 -6.29 8.11 8.25
C ALA A 147 -4.96 8.85 8.22
N VAL A 148 -4.99 10.16 8.48
CA VAL A 148 -3.79 11.03 8.47
C VAL A 148 -3.58 11.59 9.86
N THR A 149 -2.36 11.42 10.39
CA THR A 149 -1.96 11.91 11.72
C THR A 149 -0.52 12.39 11.73
N LYS A 150 -0.10 13.04 12.80
CA LYS A 150 1.30 13.43 13.05
C LYS A 150 1.93 12.52 14.08
N ALA A 151 3.24 12.32 13.97
CA ALA A 151 4.01 11.54 14.91
C ALA A 151 5.46 12.00 14.95
N HIS A 152 6.15 11.58 15.99
CA HIS A 152 7.62 11.58 16.03
C HIS A 152 8.10 10.14 15.81
N ILE A 153 9.12 9.97 14.99
CA ILE A 153 9.79 8.67 14.81
C ILE A 153 11.21 8.78 15.33
N ASP A 154 11.69 7.73 15.98
CA ASP A 154 13.02 7.66 16.58
C ASP A 154 13.71 6.37 16.11
N LEU A 155 14.89 6.53 15.51
CA LEU A 155 15.70 5.45 14.98
C LEU A 155 17.15 5.63 15.44
N PRO A 156 17.82 4.57 15.89
CA PRO A 156 19.25 4.64 16.27
C PRO A 156 20.12 5.22 15.17
N GLU A 157 19.89 4.86 13.91
CA GLU A 157 20.65 5.30 12.75
C GLU A 157 20.56 6.83 12.53
N ILE A 158 19.45 7.45 12.90
CA ILE A 158 19.30 8.90 12.82
C ILE A 158 20.14 9.59 13.90
N ARG A 159 20.18 9.02 15.13
CA ARG A 159 21.08 9.51 16.17
C ARG A 159 22.55 9.36 15.78
N GLU A 160 22.91 8.24 15.15
CA GLU A 160 24.25 8.02 14.59
C GLU A 160 24.57 9.04 13.48
N ALA A 161 23.60 9.36 12.62
CA ALA A 161 23.76 10.37 11.57
C ALA A 161 24.02 11.77 12.17
N ILE A 162 23.33 12.12 13.27
CA ILE A 162 23.57 13.37 14.03
C ILE A 162 24.98 13.36 14.64
N ALA A 163 25.34 12.29 15.33
CA ALA A 163 26.64 12.16 15.96
C ALA A 163 27.82 12.24 14.96
N ALA A 164 27.60 11.72 13.75
CA ALA A 164 28.54 11.77 12.64
C ALA A 164 28.51 13.11 11.84
N GLY A 165 27.67 14.07 12.22
CA GLY A 165 27.54 15.35 11.54
C GLY A 165 26.88 15.28 10.15
N ARG A 166 26.23 14.17 9.79
CA ARG A 166 25.51 14.02 8.52
C ARG A 166 24.12 14.66 8.56
N LEU A 167 23.52 14.77 9.75
CA LEU A 167 22.28 15.49 10.02
C LEU A 167 22.50 16.45 11.19
N ALA A 168 21.71 17.53 11.26
CA ALA A 168 21.70 18.45 12.39
C ALA A 168 20.28 18.58 12.94
N ALA A 169 20.11 18.62 14.26
CA ALA A 169 18.83 18.95 14.85
C ALA A 169 18.48 20.40 14.55
N ASP A 170 17.33 20.63 13.90
CA ASP A 170 16.84 21.95 13.48
C ASP A 170 15.62 22.43 14.28
N GLY A 171 15.12 21.57 15.19
CA GLY A 171 13.93 21.82 15.99
C GLY A 171 12.60 21.82 15.21
N LYS A 172 12.64 21.56 13.91
CA LYS A 172 11.49 21.55 13.02
C LYS A 172 11.22 20.17 12.43
N PHE A 173 12.17 19.61 11.70
CA PHE A 173 12.06 18.27 11.10
C PHE A 173 12.80 17.23 11.93
N LEU A 174 13.85 17.65 12.64
CA LEU A 174 14.65 16.81 13.51
C LEU A 174 14.85 17.51 14.87
N LEU A 175 14.27 16.92 15.91
CA LEU A 175 14.29 17.47 17.25
C LEU A 175 15.65 17.21 17.93
N ALA A 176 15.95 17.97 19.00
CA ALA A 176 17.20 17.86 19.75
C ALA A 176 17.43 16.46 20.35
N ASN A 177 16.38 15.71 20.63
CA ASN A 177 16.45 14.33 21.12
C ASN A 177 16.70 13.28 20.02
N GLY A 178 16.83 13.70 18.76
CA GLY A 178 17.02 12.82 17.62
C GLY A 178 15.73 12.27 16.98
N SER A 179 14.56 12.65 17.49
CA SER A 179 13.29 12.24 16.88
C SER A 179 12.98 13.09 15.64
N ALA A 180 12.54 12.45 14.56
CA ALA A 180 12.06 13.13 13.36
C ALA A 180 10.54 13.36 13.42
N VAL A 181 10.10 14.57 13.06
CA VAL A 181 8.69 14.96 12.99
C VAL A 181 8.15 14.54 11.63
N VAL A 182 7.03 13.82 11.62
CA VAL A 182 6.44 13.29 10.39
C VAL A 182 4.92 13.46 10.38
N THR A 183 4.37 13.72 9.19
CA THR A 183 2.97 13.43 8.90
C THR A 183 2.87 11.99 8.41
N LYS A 184 1.94 11.21 8.96
CA LYS A 184 1.71 9.81 8.59
C LYS A 184 0.33 9.65 7.98
N ALA A 185 0.24 8.85 6.91
CA ALA A 185 -1.04 8.38 6.41
C ALA A 185 -1.06 6.85 6.41
N ALA A 186 -2.04 6.27 7.10
CA ALA A 186 -2.34 4.84 6.98
C ALA A 186 -3.41 4.66 5.90
N ILE A 187 -3.18 3.76 4.96
CA ILE A 187 -4.03 3.51 3.81
C ILE A 187 -4.43 2.03 3.82
N GLU A 188 -5.73 1.79 3.85
CA GLU A 188 -6.33 0.50 3.51
C GLU A 188 -6.73 0.56 2.03
N PRO A 189 -5.95 -0.03 1.11
CA PRO A 189 -6.20 0.07 -0.30
C PRO A 189 -7.58 -0.51 -0.65
N VAL A 190 -8.26 0.00 -1.62
CA VAL A 190 -9.53 -0.50 -2.15
C VAL A 190 -9.37 -0.68 -3.65
N TRP A 191 -9.37 -1.92 -4.10
CA TRP A 191 -9.13 -2.21 -5.51
C TRP A 191 -10.42 -2.13 -6.31
N TRP A 192 -10.50 -1.18 -7.21
CA TRP A 192 -11.56 -1.14 -8.21
C TRP A 192 -11.20 -2.11 -9.34
N LEU A 193 -11.84 -3.28 -9.34
CA LEU A 193 -11.42 -4.42 -10.15
C LEU A 193 -11.39 -4.15 -11.66
N PRO A 194 -12.35 -3.40 -12.26
CA PRO A 194 -12.28 -3.04 -13.67
C PRO A 194 -11.02 -2.23 -14.01
N GLY A 195 -10.64 -1.29 -13.15
CA GLY A 195 -9.41 -0.49 -13.33
C GLY A 195 -8.15 -1.33 -13.14
N VAL A 196 -8.14 -2.21 -12.14
CA VAL A 196 -7.01 -3.14 -11.92
C VAL A 196 -6.82 -4.06 -13.12
N ALA A 197 -7.90 -4.62 -13.68
CA ALA A 197 -7.82 -5.47 -14.87
C ALA A 197 -7.20 -4.73 -16.06
N ARG A 198 -7.66 -3.49 -16.31
CA ARG A 198 -7.05 -2.65 -17.36
C ARG A 198 -5.57 -2.38 -17.11
N ARG A 199 -5.18 -2.08 -15.86
CA ARG A 199 -3.79 -1.82 -15.47
C ARG A 199 -2.89 -3.02 -15.77
N PHE A 200 -3.36 -4.24 -15.54
CA PHE A 200 -2.65 -5.48 -15.85
C PHE A 200 -2.85 -5.98 -17.28
N LYS A 201 -3.65 -5.27 -18.10
CA LYS A 201 -3.93 -5.65 -19.49
C LYS A 201 -4.55 -7.06 -19.64
N VAL A 202 -5.40 -7.41 -18.68
CA VAL A 202 -6.18 -8.65 -18.69
C VAL A 202 -7.67 -8.32 -18.74
N SER A 203 -8.51 -9.27 -19.19
CA SER A 203 -9.94 -9.07 -19.09
C SER A 203 -10.40 -9.13 -17.62
N GLU A 204 -11.41 -8.34 -17.26
CA GLU A 204 -11.98 -8.41 -15.91
C GLU A 204 -12.53 -9.79 -15.59
N ALA A 205 -13.11 -10.48 -16.60
CA ALA A 205 -13.62 -11.83 -16.45
C ALA A 205 -12.52 -12.85 -16.11
N ASP A 206 -11.36 -12.76 -16.75
CA ASP A 206 -10.23 -13.63 -16.45
C ASP A 206 -9.64 -13.34 -15.07
N LEU A 207 -9.53 -12.04 -14.70
CA LEU A 207 -9.09 -11.66 -13.35
C LEU A 207 -10.06 -12.17 -12.27
N ARG A 208 -11.37 -12.06 -12.48
CA ARG A 208 -12.38 -12.58 -11.57
C ARG A 208 -12.29 -14.10 -11.44
N ARG A 209 -12.11 -14.80 -12.57
CA ARG A 209 -11.93 -16.26 -12.57
C ARG A 209 -10.70 -16.68 -11.81
N ALA A 210 -9.54 -16.06 -12.08
CA ALA A 210 -8.31 -16.35 -11.37
C ALA A 210 -8.45 -16.11 -9.84
N LEU A 211 -9.05 -14.98 -9.45
CA LEU A 211 -9.34 -14.71 -8.03
C LEU A 211 -10.25 -15.78 -7.39
N PHE A 212 -11.26 -16.25 -8.11
CA PHE A 212 -12.14 -17.30 -7.63
C PHE A 212 -11.40 -18.63 -7.49
N GLU A 213 -10.65 -19.04 -8.49
CA GLU A 213 -9.93 -20.31 -8.52
C GLU A 213 -8.82 -20.36 -7.46
N GLU A 214 -7.99 -19.33 -7.38
CA GLU A 214 -6.87 -19.26 -6.45
C GLU A 214 -7.28 -19.02 -4.98
N THR A 215 -8.53 -18.65 -4.74
CA THR A 215 -9.10 -18.59 -3.38
C THR A 215 -9.89 -19.85 -3.00
N GLY A 216 -9.79 -20.93 -3.78
CA GLY A 216 -10.51 -22.16 -3.54
C GLY A 216 -12.03 -22.03 -3.68
N GLY A 217 -12.49 -21.14 -4.53
CA GLY A 217 -13.92 -20.90 -4.77
C GLY A 217 -14.63 -20.13 -3.66
N MET A 218 -13.88 -19.41 -2.82
CA MET A 218 -14.46 -18.69 -1.67
C MET A 218 -15.47 -17.61 -2.05
N TYR A 219 -15.42 -17.10 -3.29
CA TYR A 219 -16.19 -15.95 -3.73
C TYR A 219 -16.93 -16.24 -5.05
N PRO A 220 -17.96 -17.09 -5.04
CA PRO A 220 -18.66 -17.50 -6.27
C PRO A 220 -19.28 -16.31 -7.01
N GLU A 221 -19.62 -15.23 -6.33
CA GLU A 221 -20.16 -14.00 -6.91
C GLU A 221 -19.20 -13.37 -7.93
N LEU A 222 -17.89 -13.57 -7.79
CA LEU A 222 -16.91 -13.09 -8.77
C LEU A 222 -17.21 -13.64 -10.18
N VAL A 223 -17.62 -14.90 -10.29
CA VAL A 223 -17.87 -15.56 -11.56
C VAL A 223 -19.36 -15.68 -11.89
N THR A 224 -20.26 -15.74 -10.89
CA THR A 224 -21.70 -15.90 -11.10
C THR A 224 -22.46 -14.59 -11.25
N ARG A 225 -21.87 -13.47 -10.84
CA ARG A 225 -22.49 -12.15 -10.83
C ARG A 225 -21.65 -11.15 -11.64
N GLY A 226 -21.48 -11.44 -12.93
CA GLY A 226 -20.80 -10.54 -13.88
C GLY A 226 -21.49 -9.18 -14.08
N ASP A 227 -22.73 -9.04 -13.60
CA ASP A 227 -23.49 -7.80 -13.58
C ASP A 227 -23.10 -6.86 -12.44
N LEU A 228 -22.28 -7.30 -11.48
CA LEU A 228 -21.88 -6.50 -10.34
C LEU A 228 -20.47 -5.92 -10.55
N GLU A 229 -20.32 -4.65 -10.23
CA GLU A 229 -19.04 -4.00 -10.13
C GLU A 229 -18.35 -4.42 -8.83
N VAL A 230 -17.08 -4.86 -8.94
CA VAL A 230 -16.36 -5.41 -7.80
C VAL A 230 -15.33 -4.40 -7.27
N LEU A 231 -15.42 -4.15 -5.97
CA LEU A 231 -14.40 -3.47 -5.19
C LEU A 231 -13.76 -4.48 -4.24
N LEU A 232 -12.50 -4.77 -4.44
CA LEU A 232 -11.76 -5.74 -3.67
C LEU A 232 -10.93 -5.00 -2.60
N PRO A 233 -11.17 -5.23 -1.29
CA PRO A 233 -10.28 -4.71 -0.25
C PRO A 233 -8.95 -5.42 -0.37
N PRO A 234 -7.85 -4.70 -0.19
CA PRO A 234 -6.55 -5.24 -0.56
C PRO A 234 -5.94 -6.08 0.53
N VAL A 235 -5.03 -6.68 0.00
CA VAL A 235 -3.94 -7.40 0.53
C VAL A 235 -2.89 -6.44 1.05
N GLY A 236 -2.74 -6.39 2.38
CA GLY A 236 -1.81 -5.51 3.04
C GLY A 236 -2.23 -4.04 2.99
N GLY A 237 -1.70 -3.26 3.88
CA GLY A 237 -1.87 -1.83 3.94
C GLY A 237 -0.66 -1.09 3.40
N GLN A 238 -0.78 0.21 3.33
CA GLN A 238 0.33 1.11 3.06
C GLN A 238 0.41 2.15 4.18
N THR A 239 1.60 2.58 4.51
CA THR A 239 1.81 3.73 5.38
C THR A 239 2.73 4.72 4.67
N VAL A 240 2.30 5.96 4.61
CA VAL A 240 3.08 7.08 4.09
C VAL A 240 3.71 7.81 5.24
N TYR A 241 4.97 8.21 5.11
CA TYR A 241 5.68 9.09 6.04
C TYR A 241 6.19 10.29 5.27
N VAL A 242 5.76 11.49 5.65
CA VAL A 242 6.16 12.75 5.03
C VAL A 242 7.02 13.55 5.98
N PHE A 243 8.20 13.93 5.54
CA PHE A 243 9.16 14.78 6.22
C PHE A 243 9.09 16.16 5.58
N GLY A 244 8.44 17.08 6.22
CA GLY A 244 8.13 18.40 5.68
C GLY A 244 6.63 18.67 5.55
N ASP A 245 6.26 19.63 4.72
CA ASP A 245 4.84 19.97 4.47
C ASP A 245 4.26 19.00 3.42
N PRO A 246 3.18 18.26 3.74
CA PRO A 246 2.54 17.37 2.77
C PRO A 246 2.05 18.09 1.49
N ARG A 247 1.75 19.38 1.56
CA ARG A 247 1.30 20.18 0.40
C ARG A 247 2.40 20.36 -0.65
N ASP A 248 3.65 20.30 -0.22
CA ASP A 248 4.82 20.43 -1.11
C ASP A 248 5.00 19.20 -2.02
N LEU A 249 4.42 18.05 -1.67
CA LEU A 249 4.50 16.83 -2.49
C LEU A 249 3.91 17.00 -3.90
N ALA A 250 2.88 17.83 -4.02
CA ALA A 250 2.23 18.11 -5.32
C ALA A 250 2.91 19.22 -6.13
N ASN A 251 3.87 19.94 -5.53
CA ASN A 251 4.59 21.02 -6.19
C ASN A 251 5.85 20.47 -6.89
N PRO A 252 5.90 20.45 -8.24
CA PRO A 252 7.05 19.92 -8.97
C PRO A 252 8.32 20.78 -8.86
N ASP A 253 8.21 22.02 -8.36
CA ASP A 253 9.34 22.93 -8.17
C ASP A 253 10.01 22.73 -6.78
N VAL A 254 9.35 22.03 -5.86
CA VAL A 254 9.92 21.66 -4.56
C VAL A 254 10.66 20.32 -4.69
N THR A 255 11.91 20.30 -4.24
CA THR A 255 12.72 19.06 -4.32
C THR A 255 12.11 17.96 -3.49
N LEU A 256 11.64 16.89 -4.13
CA LEU A 256 11.12 15.68 -3.50
C LEU A 256 12.19 14.60 -3.48
N THR A 257 12.55 14.15 -2.28
CA THR A 257 13.32 12.91 -2.06
C THR A 257 12.36 11.81 -1.63
N ALA A 258 12.33 10.68 -2.35
CA ALA A 258 11.35 9.64 -2.10
C ALA A 258 11.94 8.23 -2.05
N ARG A 259 11.31 7.37 -1.25
CA ARG A 259 11.50 5.94 -1.26
C ARG A 259 10.17 5.22 -1.23
N VAL A 260 10.04 4.19 -2.05
CA VAL A 260 9.00 3.16 -1.90
C VAL A 260 9.66 1.92 -1.33
N HIS A 261 9.21 1.51 -0.15
CA HIS A 261 9.75 0.39 0.62
C HIS A 261 8.70 -0.70 0.75
N ASP A 262 9.08 -1.95 0.46
CA ASP A 262 8.25 -3.11 0.76
C ASP A 262 8.72 -3.71 2.07
N GLU A 263 7.79 -4.08 2.93
CA GLU A 263 8.00 -4.61 4.28
C GLU A 263 9.01 -5.75 4.31
N CYS A 264 9.85 -5.72 5.33
CA CYS A 264 10.73 -6.80 5.71
C CYS A 264 10.85 -6.81 7.24
N ASN A 265 9.87 -7.45 7.91
CA ASN A 265 9.74 -7.42 9.36
C ASN A 265 11.04 -7.76 10.09
N GLY A 266 11.68 -8.87 9.74
CA GLY A 266 12.93 -9.29 10.38
C GLY A 266 14.07 -8.27 10.27
N SER A 267 14.19 -7.59 9.13
CA SER A 267 15.23 -6.56 8.92
C SER A 267 14.79 -5.21 9.45
N ASP A 268 13.60 -4.72 9.07
CA ASP A 268 13.16 -3.36 9.39
C ASP A 268 12.97 -3.15 10.90
N VAL A 269 12.44 -4.15 11.61
CA VAL A 269 12.13 -4.09 13.04
C VAL A 269 13.27 -4.64 13.89
N PHE A 270 13.81 -5.80 13.53
CA PHE A 270 14.75 -6.56 14.37
C PHE A 270 16.21 -6.50 13.90
N GLY A 271 16.49 -5.79 12.79
CA GLY A 271 17.86 -5.58 12.32
C GLY A 271 18.53 -6.83 11.75
N SER A 272 17.75 -7.80 11.22
CA SER A 272 18.33 -8.97 10.54
C SER A 272 19.25 -8.54 9.41
N ASP A 273 20.45 -9.08 9.39
CA ASP A 273 21.54 -8.74 8.46
C ASP A 273 21.55 -9.56 7.16
N ILE A 274 20.61 -10.50 7.02
CA ILE A 274 20.53 -11.39 5.85
C ILE A 274 20.10 -10.69 4.57
N CYS A 275 19.58 -9.47 4.69
CA CYS A 275 19.16 -8.63 3.57
C CYS A 275 19.47 -7.15 3.83
N THR A 276 19.24 -6.31 2.84
CA THR A 276 19.54 -4.87 2.87
C THR A 276 18.33 -3.98 3.17
N CYS A 277 17.19 -4.54 3.62
CA CYS A 277 15.95 -3.78 3.72
C CYS A 277 16.05 -2.64 4.73
N ARG A 278 16.44 -2.92 5.99
CA ARG A 278 16.63 -1.87 7.02
C ARG A 278 17.69 -0.83 6.63
N PRO A 279 18.88 -1.19 6.18
CA PRO A 279 19.86 -0.20 5.72
C PRO A 279 19.32 0.73 4.63
N TYR A 280 18.56 0.20 3.67
CA TYR A 280 17.92 1.03 2.67
C TYR A 280 16.83 1.94 3.24
N LEU A 281 16.04 1.44 4.20
CA LEU A 281 14.98 2.21 4.82
C LEU A 281 15.55 3.38 5.63
N THR A 282 16.51 3.10 6.50
CA THR A 282 17.11 4.11 7.38
C THR A 282 17.93 5.13 6.62
N HIS A 283 18.68 4.70 5.59
CA HIS A 283 19.37 5.62 4.67
C HIS A 283 18.37 6.52 3.92
N ALA A 284 17.26 5.97 3.44
CA ALA A 284 16.25 6.79 2.78
C ALA A 284 15.58 7.79 3.73
N ILE A 285 15.35 7.42 4.99
CA ILE A 285 14.83 8.34 6.00
C ILE A 285 15.84 9.48 6.24
N GLU A 286 17.15 9.16 6.36
CA GLU A 286 18.21 10.17 6.47
C GLU A 286 18.20 11.13 5.27
N GLU A 287 18.11 10.61 4.03
CA GLU A 287 18.01 11.41 2.80
C GLU A 287 16.73 12.27 2.75
N CYS A 288 15.60 11.74 3.22
CA CYS A 288 14.33 12.47 3.30
C CYS A 288 14.41 13.63 4.30
N ILE A 289 14.98 13.40 5.49
CA ILE A 289 15.20 14.46 6.50
C ILE A 289 16.12 15.54 5.94
N ARG A 290 17.24 15.14 5.35
CA ARG A 290 18.20 16.08 4.72
C ARG A 290 17.56 16.91 3.62
N GLY A 291 16.73 16.27 2.77
CA GLY A 291 15.98 16.96 1.73
C GLY A 291 15.00 17.99 2.29
N ALA A 292 14.28 17.66 3.36
CA ALA A 292 13.37 18.58 4.05
C ALA A 292 14.13 19.77 4.69
N GLN A 293 15.26 19.49 5.34
CA GLN A 293 16.13 20.54 5.93
C GLN A 293 16.71 21.48 4.88
N ALA A 294 16.90 21.01 3.65
CA ALA A 294 17.35 21.81 2.51
C ALA A 294 16.22 22.60 1.83
N GLY A 295 15.02 22.66 2.41
CA GLY A 295 13.86 23.37 1.84
C GLY A 295 13.01 22.54 0.89
N GLY A 296 13.26 21.25 0.77
CA GLY A 296 12.44 20.29 0.03
C GLY A 296 11.46 19.53 0.90
N VAL A 297 11.02 18.37 0.42
CA VAL A 297 10.14 17.44 1.13
C VAL A 297 10.64 16.00 0.97
N GLY A 298 10.53 15.21 2.03
CA GLY A 298 10.86 13.79 2.03
C GLY A 298 9.61 12.92 2.07
N LEU A 299 9.65 11.78 1.38
CA LEU A 299 8.55 10.82 1.32
C LEU A 299 9.05 9.39 1.44
N VAL A 300 8.51 8.64 2.40
CA VAL A 300 8.65 7.20 2.45
C VAL A 300 7.27 6.57 2.34
N VAL A 301 7.06 5.74 1.31
CA VAL A 301 5.89 4.88 1.17
C VAL A 301 6.28 3.48 1.61
N TYR A 302 5.68 2.99 2.69
CA TYR A 302 5.91 1.68 3.26
C TYR A 302 4.76 0.74 2.92
N CYS A 303 5.01 -0.26 2.09
CA CYS A 303 4.01 -1.22 1.62
C CYS A 303 4.16 -2.55 2.37
N ARG A 304 3.05 -3.06 2.92
CA ARG A 304 3.04 -4.36 3.58
C ARG A 304 2.98 -5.49 2.56
N LYS A 305 4.13 -5.80 1.98
CA LYS A 305 4.33 -6.84 0.96
C LYS A 305 5.54 -7.71 1.33
N GLU A 306 5.47 -8.32 2.53
CA GLU A 306 6.54 -9.13 3.10
C GLU A 306 7.03 -10.22 2.12
N GLY A 307 8.35 -10.39 2.08
CA GLY A 307 8.98 -11.45 1.30
C GLY A 307 8.69 -11.35 -0.20
N ARG A 308 8.69 -10.17 -0.81
CA ARG A 308 8.31 -9.93 -2.21
C ARG A 308 6.85 -10.37 -2.51
N ALA A 309 5.96 -10.17 -1.55
CA ALA A 309 4.57 -10.64 -1.54
C ALA A 309 4.42 -12.17 -1.56
N LEU A 310 5.48 -12.93 -1.29
CA LEU A 310 5.45 -14.38 -1.11
C LEU A 310 5.12 -14.78 0.34
N GLY A 311 5.21 -13.83 1.27
CA GLY A 311 5.04 -14.04 2.70
C GLY A 311 6.35 -14.42 3.42
N GLU A 312 6.37 -14.23 4.74
CA GLU A 312 7.58 -14.43 5.54
C GLU A 312 8.00 -15.91 5.63
N VAL A 313 7.03 -16.82 5.70
CA VAL A 313 7.32 -18.28 5.73
C VAL A 313 8.09 -18.68 4.46
N THR A 314 7.57 -18.33 3.28
CA THR A 314 8.24 -18.63 2.00
C THR A 314 9.63 -18.00 1.93
N LYS A 315 9.76 -16.76 2.37
CA LYS A 315 11.05 -16.05 2.44
C LYS A 315 12.07 -16.81 3.32
N PHE A 316 11.66 -17.34 4.47
CA PHE A 316 12.56 -18.13 5.34
C PHE A 316 12.93 -19.47 4.71
N LEU A 317 12.01 -20.12 4.01
CA LEU A 317 12.33 -21.32 3.24
C LEU A 317 13.37 -21.04 2.15
N VAL A 318 13.26 -19.89 1.46
CA VAL A 318 14.25 -19.43 0.49
C VAL A 318 15.61 -19.21 1.16
N TYR A 319 15.64 -18.56 2.33
CA TYR A 319 16.88 -18.37 3.08
C TYR A 319 17.52 -19.72 3.46
N ASN A 320 16.74 -20.67 3.96
CA ASN A 320 17.23 -22.01 4.27
C ASN A 320 17.79 -22.72 3.04
N ALA A 321 17.08 -22.64 1.91
CA ALA A 321 17.53 -23.24 0.65
C ALA A 321 18.85 -22.62 0.16
N ARG A 322 19.01 -21.29 0.28
CA ARG A 322 20.26 -20.60 -0.04
C ARG A 322 21.41 -21.01 0.88
N LYS A 323 21.16 -20.95 2.20
CA LYS A 323 22.18 -21.15 3.23
C LYS A 323 22.69 -22.59 3.31
N ARG A 324 21.85 -23.57 2.95
CA ARG A 324 22.16 -25.01 3.02
C ARG A 324 22.46 -25.67 1.71
N GLN A 325 22.46 -24.93 0.59
CA GLN A 325 22.79 -25.50 -0.71
C GLN A 325 24.24 -25.98 -0.80
N LEU A 326 24.48 -26.95 -1.67
CA LEU A 326 25.84 -27.41 -1.96
C LEU A 326 26.68 -26.22 -2.48
N GLY A 327 27.86 -26.04 -1.93
CA GLY A 327 28.74 -24.92 -2.23
C GLY A 327 28.45 -23.62 -1.47
N GLY A 328 27.50 -23.63 -0.54
CA GLY A 328 27.14 -22.50 0.33
C GLY A 328 26.28 -21.44 -0.33
N ASP A 329 25.89 -20.42 0.41
CA ASP A 329 25.07 -19.31 -0.06
C ASP A 329 25.90 -18.43 -1.03
N SER A 330 25.61 -18.46 -2.32
CA SER A 330 26.34 -17.68 -3.33
C SER A 330 25.42 -16.74 -4.11
N ALA A 331 25.99 -15.61 -4.56
CA ALA A 331 25.26 -14.62 -5.35
C ALA A 331 24.73 -15.20 -6.68
N THR A 332 25.46 -16.15 -7.28
CA THR A 332 25.06 -16.84 -8.52
C THR A 332 23.67 -17.49 -8.41
N ASN A 333 23.35 -18.08 -7.25
CA ASN A 333 22.12 -18.85 -7.06
C ASN A 333 21.00 -18.08 -6.34
N TYR A 334 21.19 -16.79 -6.10
CA TYR A 334 20.26 -15.99 -5.30
C TYR A 334 18.81 -16.04 -5.83
N PHE A 335 18.60 -15.73 -7.09
CA PHE A 335 17.27 -15.74 -7.72
C PHE A 335 16.76 -17.16 -7.96
N LEU A 336 17.64 -18.06 -8.41
CA LEU A 336 17.29 -19.46 -8.66
C LEU A 336 16.65 -20.11 -7.42
N ARG A 337 17.18 -19.85 -6.22
CA ARG A 337 16.61 -20.44 -5.00
C ARG A 337 15.22 -19.87 -4.66
N THR A 338 14.96 -18.62 -5.01
CA THR A 338 13.61 -18.05 -4.87
C THR A 338 12.64 -18.76 -5.83
N GLU A 339 13.01 -18.93 -7.07
CA GLU A 339 12.19 -19.63 -8.08
C GLU A 339 11.96 -21.10 -7.71
N CYS A 340 12.99 -21.82 -7.24
CA CYS A 340 12.84 -23.22 -6.83
C CYS A 340 11.83 -23.39 -5.68
N VAL A 341 11.73 -22.42 -4.77
CA VAL A 341 10.82 -22.51 -3.61
C VAL A 341 9.44 -21.96 -3.93
N ALA A 342 9.37 -20.84 -4.66
CA ALA A 342 8.16 -20.05 -4.83
C ALA A 342 7.55 -20.13 -6.25
N GLY A 343 8.25 -20.72 -7.21
CA GLY A 343 7.82 -20.74 -8.61
C GLY A 343 7.97 -19.42 -9.36
N VAL A 344 8.39 -18.36 -8.67
CA VAL A 344 8.51 -17.01 -9.20
C VAL A 344 9.54 -16.22 -8.39
N GLN A 345 10.17 -15.21 -8.98
CA GLN A 345 11.11 -14.36 -8.25
C GLN A 345 10.45 -13.29 -7.41
N ASP A 346 9.28 -12.78 -7.82
CA ASP A 346 8.64 -11.61 -7.22
C ASP A 346 7.16 -11.54 -7.60
N MET A 347 6.26 -11.34 -6.62
CA MET A 347 4.83 -11.20 -6.82
C MET A 347 4.30 -9.82 -6.36
N ARG A 348 5.17 -8.82 -6.22
CA ARG A 348 4.73 -7.52 -5.69
C ARG A 348 3.85 -6.74 -6.65
N PHE A 349 3.95 -6.99 -7.96
CA PHE A 349 3.18 -6.27 -8.99
C PHE A 349 3.21 -4.76 -8.77
N GLN A 350 4.35 -4.14 -9.12
CA GLN A 350 4.61 -2.72 -8.84
C GLN A 350 3.70 -1.76 -9.61
N GLU A 351 2.91 -2.24 -10.54
CA GLU A 351 1.99 -1.47 -11.38
C GLU A 351 0.92 -0.71 -10.58
N LEU A 352 0.55 -1.19 -9.39
CA LEU A 352 -0.42 -0.52 -8.51
C LEU A 352 0.24 0.46 -7.52
N MET A 353 1.57 0.40 -7.39
CA MET A 353 2.30 1.22 -6.41
C MET A 353 2.23 2.73 -6.70
N PRO A 354 2.21 3.21 -7.96
CA PRO A 354 2.12 4.64 -8.22
C PRO A 354 0.82 5.30 -7.77
N ASP A 355 -0.24 4.54 -7.51
CA ASP A 355 -1.54 5.08 -7.11
C ASP A 355 -1.43 5.96 -5.86
N VAL A 356 -0.63 5.55 -4.87
CA VAL A 356 -0.39 6.35 -3.66
C VAL A 356 0.38 7.64 -3.96
N LEU A 357 1.28 7.64 -4.94
CA LEU A 357 1.99 8.83 -5.38
C LEU A 357 1.04 9.80 -6.09
N HIS A 358 0.14 9.28 -6.92
CA HIS A 358 -0.92 10.07 -7.55
C HIS A 358 -1.93 10.60 -6.52
N TRP A 359 -2.24 9.84 -5.48
CA TRP A 359 -3.07 10.30 -4.37
C TRP A 359 -2.44 11.51 -3.65
N LEU A 360 -1.11 11.50 -3.47
CA LEU A 360 -0.34 12.60 -2.90
C LEU A 360 -0.13 13.77 -3.89
N GLY A 361 -0.61 13.68 -5.13
CA GLY A 361 -0.44 14.69 -6.16
C GLY A 361 0.96 14.76 -6.76
N VAL A 362 1.82 13.78 -6.49
CA VAL A 362 3.21 13.74 -6.99
C VAL A 362 3.23 13.70 -8.51
N ARG A 363 4.00 14.60 -9.11
CA ARG A 363 4.27 14.68 -10.57
C ARG A 363 5.73 14.46 -10.90
N ARG A 364 6.61 14.75 -9.95
CA ARG A 364 8.06 14.61 -10.10
C ARG A 364 8.70 14.16 -8.80
N ILE A 365 9.57 13.17 -8.89
CA ILE A 365 10.48 12.75 -7.81
C ILE A 365 11.88 13.20 -8.23
N HIS A 366 12.47 14.12 -7.50
CA HIS A 366 13.80 14.63 -7.84
C HIS A 366 14.89 13.62 -7.50
N ARG A 367 14.73 12.91 -6.37
CA ARG A 367 15.70 11.93 -5.86
C ARG A 367 14.95 10.66 -5.40
N LEU A 368 15.06 9.58 -6.16
CA LEU A 368 14.46 8.28 -5.81
C LEU A 368 15.51 7.37 -5.17
N VAL A 369 15.38 7.10 -3.87
CA VAL A 369 16.28 6.20 -3.14
C VAL A 369 15.89 4.74 -3.41
N SER A 370 16.37 4.19 -4.53
CA SER A 370 16.04 2.84 -4.98
C SER A 370 16.99 2.32 -6.06
N MET A 371 17.37 1.04 -5.95
CA MET A 371 18.02 0.33 -7.05
C MET A 371 17.04 -0.49 -7.91
N SER A 372 15.77 -0.61 -7.54
CA SER A 372 14.79 -1.44 -8.24
C SER A 372 14.33 -0.81 -9.54
N ASN A 373 14.57 -1.50 -10.66
CA ASN A 373 14.04 -1.08 -11.96
C ASN A 373 12.52 -1.23 -12.01
N MET A 374 11.96 -2.33 -11.49
CA MET A 374 10.51 -2.53 -11.45
C MET A 374 9.76 -1.34 -10.83
N LYS A 375 10.29 -0.78 -9.72
CA LYS A 375 9.69 0.41 -9.08
C LYS A 375 9.88 1.66 -9.93
N TYR A 376 11.07 1.85 -10.45
CA TYR A 376 11.37 2.99 -11.33
C TYR A 376 10.48 2.97 -12.56
N ASP A 377 10.41 1.84 -13.26
CA ASP A 377 9.62 1.68 -14.49
C ASP A 377 8.12 1.88 -14.24
N ALA A 378 7.60 1.37 -13.11
CA ALA A 378 6.21 1.58 -12.72
C ALA A 378 5.91 3.07 -12.43
N ILE A 379 6.81 3.78 -11.75
CA ILE A 379 6.67 5.22 -11.45
C ILE A 379 6.69 6.01 -12.76
N VAL A 380 7.70 5.82 -13.58
CA VAL A 380 7.85 6.55 -14.86
C VAL A 380 6.73 6.18 -15.83
N GLY A 381 6.39 4.91 -15.93
CA GLY A 381 5.29 4.41 -16.76
C GLY A 381 3.92 4.96 -16.36
N SER A 382 3.75 5.39 -15.11
CA SER A 382 2.53 6.06 -14.64
C SER A 382 2.48 7.56 -14.98
N GLY A 383 3.54 8.12 -15.56
CA GLY A 383 3.65 9.54 -15.94
C GLY A 383 4.25 10.43 -14.83
N ILE A 384 4.92 9.85 -13.83
CA ILE A 384 5.66 10.60 -12.81
C ILE A 384 7.13 10.69 -13.25
N GLU A 385 7.66 11.90 -13.31
CA GLU A 385 9.06 12.13 -13.65
C GLU A 385 10.00 11.70 -12.51
N VAL A 386 11.16 11.12 -12.84
CA VAL A 386 12.23 10.81 -11.90
C VAL A 386 13.53 11.46 -12.35
N GLY A 387 14.04 12.38 -11.54
CA GLY A 387 15.26 13.14 -11.86
C GLY A 387 16.53 12.30 -11.69
N ALA A 388 16.73 11.76 -10.49
CA ALA A 388 17.91 10.96 -10.16
C ALA A 388 17.55 9.74 -9.31
N ARG A 389 18.33 8.67 -9.44
CA ARG A 389 18.27 7.51 -8.54
C ARG A 389 19.43 7.59 -7.55
N VAL A 390 19.13 7.25 -6.29
CA VAL A 390 20.10 7.25 -5.20
C VAL A 390 20.31 5.82 -4.73
N LYS A 391 21.56 5.37 -4.77
CA LYS A 391 21.95 4.04 -4.27
C LYS A 391 22.19 4.07 -2.76
N ILE A 392 22.22 2.89 -2.14
CA ILE A 392 22.72 2.75 -0.77
C ILE A 392 24.26 2.87 -0.78
N PRO A 393 24.86 3.58 0.18
CA PRO A 393 26.30 3.55 0.38
C PRO A 393 26.81 2.13 0.68
N GLU A 394 27.90 1.73 0.05
CA GLU A 394 28.48 0.38 0.19
C GLU A 394 28.77 0.01 1.66
N GLY A 395 29.19 0.98 2.47
CA GLY A 395 29.47 0.78 3.90
C GLY A 395 28.26 0.44 4.76
N LEU A 396 27.04 0.64 4.24
CA LEU A 396 25.80 0.29 4.95
C LEU A 396 25.30 -1.12 4.60
N VAL A 397 25.91 -1.80 3.64
CA VAL A 397 25.52 -3.16 3.22
C VAL A 397 26.07 -4.17 4.23
N PRO A 398 25.22 -4.93 4.95
CA PRO A 398 25.69 -5.98 5.85
C PRO A 398 26.50 -7.04 5.08
N ALA A 399 27.50 -7.62 5.73
CA ALA A 399 28.38 -8.59 5.09
C ALA A 399 27.61 -9.79 4.50
N ASP A 400 26.63 -10.33 5.25
CA ASP A 400 25.80 -11.46 4.81
C ASP A 400 24.84 -11.10 3.66
N ALA A 401 24.43 -9.83 3.59
CA ALA A 401 23.57 -9.31 2.54
C ALA A 401 24.31 -8.95 1.25
N ARG A 402 25.65 -9.06 1.19
CA ARG A 402 26.45 -8.80 -0.01
C ARG A 402 26.00 -9.71 -1.16
N VAL A 403 25.67 -10.96 -0.87
CA VAL A 403 25.11 -11.93 -1.82
C VAL A 403 23.89 -11.38 -2.57
N GLU A 404 23.00 -10.69 -1.84
CA GLU A 404 21.81 -10.08 -2.43
C GLU A 404 22.16 -8.91 -3.37
N ILE A 405 23.05 -8.03 -2.93
CA ILE A 405 23.40 -6.82 -3.68
C ILE A 405 24.13 -7.19 -4.99
N ASP A 406 25.10 -8.10 -4.92
CA ASP A 406 25.86 -8.49 -6.09
C ASP A 406 24.98 -9.25 -7.08
N ALA A 407 24.12 -10.15 -6.61
CA ALA A 407 23.14 -10.81 -7.47
C ALA A 407 22.20 -9.80 -8.17
N LYS A 408 21.74 -8.77 -7.45
CA LYS A 408 20.89 -7.73 -8.01
C LYS A 408 21.62 -6.89 -9.07
N LYS A 409 22.87 -6.47 -8.79
CA LYS A 409 23.69 -5.73 -9.77
C LYS A 409 23.87 -6.54 -11.04
N ALA A 410 24.21 -7.82 -10.93
CA ALA A 410 24.37 -8.73 -12.08
C ALA A 410 23.05 -8.96 -12.85
N ALA A 411 21.91 -8.92 -12.16
CA ALA A 411 20.58 -9.00 -12.77
C ALA A 411 20.08 -7.66 -13.36
N GLY A 412 20.96 -6.65 -13.48
CA GLY A 412 20.64 -5.37 -14.12
C GLY A 412 19.91 -4.35 -13.23
N TYR A 413 19.87 -4.54 -11.91
CA TYR A 413 19.38 -3.50 -11.00
C TYR A 413 20.31 -2.28 -11.06
N PHE A 414 19.73 -1.10 -10.85
CA PHE A 414 20.47 0.14 -10.96
C PHE A 414 21.72 0.17 -10.06
N THR A 415 22.84 0.46 -10.67
CA THR A 415 24.13 0.76 -10.02
C THR A 415 24.88 1.79 -10.87
N ASP A 416 25.69 2.61 -10.24
CA ASP A 416 26.66 3.51 -10.89
C ASP A 416 28.11 2.97 -10.71
N GLY A 417 28.26 1.78 -10.13
CA GLY A 417 29.51 1.06 -9.97
C GLY A 417 29.61 -0.13 -10.90
N ASP A 418 30.66 -0.93 -10.69
CA ASP A 418 30.93 -2.11 -11.50
C ASP A 418 29.83 -3.16 -11.37
N ILE A 419 29.53 -3.82 -12.48
CA ILE A 419 28.65 -4.99 -12.52
C ILE A 419 29.52 -6.22 -12.23
N PRO A 420 29.19 -7.01 -11.19
CA PRO A 420 29.95 -8.21 -10.85
C PRO A 420 29.97 -9.22 -12.01
N ASP A 421 31.12 -9.74 -12.33
CA ASP A 421 31.25 -10.82 -13.28
C ASP A 421 30.93 -12.21 -12.67
N ALA A 422 30.97 -13.25 -13.46
CA ALA A 422 30.62 -14.60 -13.01
C ALA A 422 31.56 -15.12 -11.90
N GLU A 423 32.85 -14.80 -11.98
CA GLU A 423 33.86 -15.23 -11.01
C GLU A 423 33.60 -14.55 -9.67
N HIS A 424 33.35 -13.24 -9.67
CA HIS A 424 32.95 -12.46 -8.48
C HIS A 424 31.69 -13.02 -7.84
N LEU A 425 30.64 -13.32 -8.62
CA LEU A 425 29.37 -13.88 -8.11
C LEU A 425 29.55 -15.24 -7.45
N ILE A 426 30.45 -16.10 -7.98
CA ILE A 426 30.78 -17.38 -7.36
C ILE A 426 31.57 -17.19 -6.06
N ALA A 427 32.46 -16.20 -6.01
CA ALA A 427 33.26 -15.87 -4.85
C ALA A 427 32.47 -15.18 -3.74
N THR A 428 31.43 -14.41 -4.08
CA THR A 428 30.56 -13.74 -3.10
C THR A 428 29.70 -14.76 -2.34
N LYS A 429 30.04 -14.98 -1.08
CA LYS A 429 29.42 -15.96 -0.19
C LYS A 429 28.78 -15.28 1.02
N GLY A 430 27.60 -15.74 1.40
CA GLY A 430 27.03 -15.49 2.71
C GLY A 430 27.43 -16.59 3.70
N ARG A 431 27.16 -16.34 4.99
CA ARG A 431 27.40 -17.35 6.03
C ARG A 431 26.51 -18.58 5.81
N SER A 432 26.97 -19.74 6.27
CA SER A 432 26.15 -20.95 6.39
C SER A 432 25.35 -20.95 7.71
N LEU A 433 24.26 -21.71 7.73
CA LEU A 433 23.44 -21.97 8.93
C LEU A 433 23.64 -23.40 9.40
#